data_43fb892e92e0c88f47d2c35ea6e15206
#
_entry.id   43fb892e92e0c88f47d2c35ea6e15206
#
_cell.length_a   1.000
_cell.length_b   1.000
_cell.length_c   1.000
_cell.angle_alpha   90.00
_cell.angle_beta   90.00
_cell.angle_gamma   90.00
#
_symmetry.space_group_name_H-M   'P 1'
#
loop_
_entity.id
_entity.type
_entity.pdbx_description
1 polymer ?
#
loop_
_entity_poly.entity_id
_entity_poly.type
_entity_poly.pdbx_seq_one_letter_code
_entity_poly.pdbx_strand_id
1 'polypeptide(L)'
;MSTGAKKRIMKEYGECMADTPPGMKINFDEQNMTEWEVLMDGPDGSSYAGGHFKLKITFPNEYPFKPPVVSFKTKIYHPNVSNDDKGSMCLGLLRPDEWKPPNKVVAVLRLIHNLLVEPNPDDSIEPSIANEYKENRKEFDKNAKDWVKRYAK
;
A
#
# COMPACT_ATOMS: atom_id res chain seq x y z
N MET A 1 -22.30 -3.27 7.81
CA MET A 1 -21.36 -2.32 8.45
C MET A 1 -22.14 -1.28 9.25
N SER A 2 -21.65 -0.95 10.42
CA SER A 2 -22.32 0.01 11.32
C SER A 2 -22.31 1.43 10.76
N THR A 3 -23.25 2.25 11.22
CA THR A 3 -23.31 3.67 10.88
C THR A 3 -22.05 4.41 11.33
N GLY A 4 -21.53 4.05 12.51
CA GLY A 4 -20.29 4.64 13.03
C GLY A 4 -19.08 4.32 12.17
N ALA A 5 -18.96 3.08 11.69
CA ALA A 5 -17.90 2.70 10.77
C ALA A 5 -17.95 3.48 9.45
N LYS A 6 -19.16 3.62 8.90
CA LYS A 6 -19.37 4.39 7.66
C LYS A 6 -19.00 5.87 7.84
N LYS A 7 -19.41 6.48 8.95
CA LYS A 7 -19.06 7.87 9.27
C LYS A 7 -17.55 8.05 9.39
N ARG A 8 -16.87 7.11 10.04
CA ARG A 8 -15.43 7.15 10.20
C ARG A 8 -14.72 7.07 8.83
N ILE A 9 -15.17 6.16 7.96
CA ILE A 9 -14.60 5.98 6.62
C ILE A 9 -14.78 7.27 5.81
N MET A 10 -15.98 7.87 5.83
CA MET A 10 -16.26 9.11 5.11
C MET A 10 -15.44 10.27 5.64
N LYS A 11 -15.28 10.37 6.94
CA LYS A 11 -14.45 11.40 7.55
C LYS A 11 -13.00 11.28 7.11
N GLU A 12 -12.45 10.06 7.11
CA GLU A 12 -11.07 9.84 6.66
C GLU A 12 -10.92 10.14 5.17
N TYR A 13 -11.92 9.79 4.37
CA TYR A 13 -11.89 10.13 2.95
C TYR A 13 -11.82 11.64 2.75
N GLY A 14 -12.64 12.40 3.47
CA GLY A 14 -12.62 13.86 3.41
C GLY A 14 -11.28 14.44 3.84
N GLU A 15 -10.66 13.89 4.89
CA GLU A 15 -9.34 14.30 5.33
C GLU A 15 -8.27 14.03 4.27
N CYS A 16 -8.34 12.88 3.62
CA CYS A 16 -7.43 12.54 2.52
C CYS A 16 -7.61 13.47 1.33
N MET A 17 -8.83 13.83 0.99
CA MET A 17 -9.09 14.74 -0.12
C MET A 17 -8.64 16.17 0.18
N ALA A 18 -8.71 16.59 1.46
CA ALA A 18 -8.25 17.92 1.87
C ALA A 18 -6.72 18.04 1.85
N ASP A 19 -6.02 16.95 2.09
CA ASP A 19 -4.55 16.93 2.14
C ASP A 19 -4.05 15.58 1.58
N THR A 20 -4.24 15.40 0.28
CA THR A 20 -3.81 14.16 -0.39
C THR A 20 -2.30 14.08 -0.44
N PRO A 21 -1.68 12.95 0.00
CA PRO A 21 -0.24 12.79 -0.12
C PRO A 21 0.23 12.95 -1.58
N PRO A 22 1.41 13.55 -1.80
CA PRO A 22 1.92 13.75 -3.16
C PRO A 22 2.04 12.43 -3.94
N GLY A 23 1.69 12.46 -5.22
CA GLY A 23 1.78 11.29 -6.09
C GLY A 23 0.68 10.26 -5.87
N MET A 24 -0.38 10.61 -5.15
CA MET A 24 -1.49 9.71 -4.87
C MET A 24 -2.82 10.30 -5.33
N LYS A 25 -3.72 9.41 -5.76
CA LYS A 25 -5.11 9.76 -6.05
C LYS A 25 -5.99 8.70 -5.41
N ILE A 26 -6.99 9.14 -4.64
CA ILE A 26 -7.86 8.25 -3.89
C ILE A 26 -9.28 8.35 -4.45
N ASN A 27 -9.85 7.20 -4.80
CA ASN A 27 -11.20 7.11 -5.35
C ASN A 27 -12.02 6.12 -4.54
N PHE A 28 -13.30 6.40 -4.36
CA PHE A 28 -14.24 5.43 -3.84
C PHE A 28 -15.59 5.61 -4.52
N ASP A 29 -16.38 4.53 -4.49
CA ASP A 29 -17.74 4.54 -5.00
C ASP A 29 -18.70 4.74 -3.82
N GLU A 30 -19.60 5.71 -3.92
CA GLU A 30 -20.61 5.95 -2.87
C GLU A 30 -21.49 4.73 -2.61
N GLN A 31 -21.65 3.87 -3.60
CA GLN A 31 -22.40 2.63 -3.46
C GLN A 31 -21.59 1.51 -2.81
N ASN A 32 -20.26 1.63 -2.77
CA ASN A 32 -19.38 0.67 -2.14
C ASN A 32 -18.31 1.38 -1.32
N MET A 33 -18.74 2.00 -0.23
CA MET A 33 -17.87 2.81 0.65
C MET A 33 -16.84 1.98 1.40
N THR A 34 -16.98 0.65 1.39
CA THR A 34 -16.06 -0.25 2.09
C THR A 34 -14.79 -0.52 1.30
N GLU A 35 -14.69 -0.04 0.08
CA GLU A 35 -13.50 -0.20 -0.76
C GLU A 35 -13.05 1.13 -1.33
N TRP A 36 -11.74 1.40 -1.20
CA TRP A 36 -11.11 2.52 -1.86
C TRP A 36 -10.13 2.00 -2.90
N GLU A 37 -10.00 2.74 -3.99
CA GLU A 37 -8.93 2.53 -4.96
C GLU A 37 -7.93 3.67 -4.79
N VAL A 38 -6.65 3.32 -4.67
CA VAL A 38 -5.58 4.30 -4.57
C VAL A 38 -4.67 4.13 -5.78
N LEU A 39 -4.41 5.23 -6.48
CA LEU A 39 -3.40 5.27 -7.52
C LEU A 39 -2.18 5.96 -6.93
N MET A 40 -1.06 5.24 -6.88
CA MET A 40 0.16 5.71 -6.24
C MET A 40 1.31 5.68 -7.25
N ASP A 41 1.93 6.84 -7.47
CA ASP A 41 3.12 6.92 -8.31
C ASP A 41 4.33 6.39 -7.57
N GLY A 42 5.21 5.70 -8.28
CA GLY A 42 6.48 5.30 -7.72
C GLY A 42 7.30 6.53 -7.34
N PRO A 43 7.89 6.57 -6.12
CA PRO A 43 8.62 7.75 -5.67
C PRO A 43 9.86 8.04 -6.55
N ASP A 44 10.12 9.32 -6.78
CA ASP A 44 11.34 9.73 -7.45
C ASP A 44 12.56 9.28 -6.67
N GLY A 45 13.60 8.84 -7.37
CA GLY A 45 14.81 8.34 -6.74
C GLY A 45 14.73 6.90 -6.25
N SER A 46 13.57 6.25 -6.35
CA SER A 46 13.41 4.83 -6.03
C SER A 46 13.49 3.97 -7.28
N SER A 47 13.63 2.66 -7.08
CA SER A 47 13.58 1.68 -8.18
C SER A 47 12.20 1.64 -8.85
N TYR A 48 11.20 2.24 -8.26
CA TYR A 48 9.82 2.24 -8.74
C TYR A 48 9.45 3.54 -9.44
N ALA A 49 10.36 4.49 -9.56
CA ALA A 49 10.12 5.78 -10.20
C ALA A 49 9.58 5.59 -11.62
N GLY A 50 8.61 6.41 -11.99
CA GLY A 50 7.96 6.32 -13.30
C GLY A 50 6.85 5.27 -13.37
N GLY A 51 6.68 4.47 -12.32
CA GLY A 51 5.60 3.49 -12.23
C GLY A 51 4.32 4.07 -11.66
N HIS A 52 3.19 3.47 -12.03
CA HIS A 52 1.87 3.84 -11.54
C HIS A 52 1.23 2.60 -10.95
N PHE A 53 0.99 2.60 -9.64
CA PHE A 53 0.52 1.43 -8.91
C PHE A 53 -0.90 1.64 -8.43
N LYS A 54 -1.74 0.64 -8.69
CA LYS A 54 -3.11 0.62 -8.19
C LYS A 54 -3.14 -0.24 -6.93
N LEU A 55 -3.65 0.33 -5.84
CA LEU A 55 -3.86 -0.37 -4.59
C LEU A 55 -5.35 -0.41 -4.27
N LYS A 56 -5.75 -1.44 -3.56
CA LYS A 56 -7.12 -1.57 -3.06
C LYS A 56 -7.08 -1.58 -1.55
N ILE A 57 -7.94 -0.75 -0.94
CA ILE A 57 -8.14 -0.73 0.51
C ILE A 57 -9.55 -1.25 0.78
N THR A 58 -9.66 -2.30 1.59
CA THR A 58 -10.94 -2.87 1.99
C THR A 58 -11.12 -2.68 3.48
N PHE A 59 -12.23 -2.07 3.89
CA PHE A 59 -12.53 -1.84 5.30
C PHE A 59 -13.39 -2.99 5.83
N PRO A 60 -12.95 -3.63 6.93
CA PRO A 60 -13.76 -4.69 7.54
C PRO A 60 -14.98 -4.10 8.25
N ASN A 61 -15.96 -4.95 8.54
CA ASN A 61 -17.17 -4.52 9.24
C ASN A 61 -16.85 -3.90 10.61
N GLU A 62 -15.79 -4.34 11.24
CA GLU A 62 -15.37 -3.91 12.57
C GLU A 62 -14.45 -2.69 12.55
N TYR A 63 -14.23 -2.08 11.38
CA TYR A 63 -13.42 -0.87 11.27
C TYR A 63 -14.04 0.24 12.14
N PRO A 64 -13.30 1.05 12.90
CA PRO A 64 -11.83 1.13 12.99
C PRO A 64 -11.21 0.25 14.08
N PHE A 65 -11.95 -0.69 14.67
CA PHE A 65 -11.40 -1.56 15.71
C PHE A 65 -10.51 -2.66 15.14
N LYS A 66 -10.72 -3.02 13.88
CA LYS A 66 -9.83 -3.89 13.11
C LYS A 66 -9.20 -3.09 11.97
N PRO A 67 -7.97 -3.45 11.56
CA PRO A 67 -7.29 -2.71 10.50
C PRO A 67 -7.94 -2.87 9.13
N PRO A 68 -7.73 -1.91 8.23
CA PRO A 68 -8.10 -2.11 6.84
C PRO A 68 -7.16 -3.13 6.18
N VAL A 69 -7.63 -3.74 5.11
CA VAL A 69 -6.83 -4.66 4.30
C VAL A 69 -6.35 -3.91 3.06
N VAL A 70 -5.03 -3.90 2.84
CA VAL A 70 -4.44 -3.22 1.69
C VAL A 70 -3.76 -4.25 0.81
N SER A 71 -4.00 -4.14 -0.49
CA SER A 71 -3.35 -5.00 -1.47
C SER A 71 -2.95 -4.20 -2.70
N PHE A 72 -1.84 -4.60 -3.33
CA PHE A 72 -1.43 -4.08 -4.63
C PHE A 72 -2.17 -4.83 -5.73
N LYS A 73 -2.86 -4.10 -6.59
CA LYS A 73 -3.49 -4.68 -7.79
C LYS A 73 -2.54 -4.66 -8.97
N THR A 74 -1.60 -3.75 -8.98
CA THR A 74 -0.50 -3.72 -9.93
C THR A 74 0.64 -4.59 -9.41
N LYS A 75 1.19 -5.49 -10.22
CA LYS A 75 2.33 -6.30 -9.81
C LYS A 75 3.55 -5.42 -9.54
N ILE A 76 4.27 -5.76 -8.48
CA ILE A 76 5.44 -5.02 -8.04
C ILE A 76 6.51 -6.00 -7.53
N TYR A 77 7.77 -5.71 -7.82
CA TYR A 77 8.91 -6.49 -7.34
C TYR A 77 9.41 -5.84 -6.06
N HIS A 78 8.95 -6.35 -4.91
CA HIS A 78 9.21 -5.70 -3.62
C HIS A 78 9.22 -6.75 -2.51
N PRO A 79 10.17 -6.68 -1.56
CA PRO A 79 10.25 -7.69 -0.49
C PRO A 79 9.04 -7.72 0.45
N ASN A 80 8.32 -6.62 0.57
CA ASN A 80 7.18 -6.50 1.49
C ASN A 80 5.81 -6.67 0.82
N VAL A 81 5.79 -7.02 -0.46
CA VAL A 81 4.53 -7.24 -1.21
C VAL A 81 4.62 -8.59 -1.91
N SER A 82 3.59 -9.44 -1.77
CA SER A 82 3.59 -10.71 -2.47
C SER A 82 3.55 -10.50 -3.98
N ASN A 83 4.32 -11.30 -4.71
CA ASN A 83 4.44 -11.16 -6.17
C ASN A 83 3.43 -12.01 -6.93
N ASP A 84 2.44 -12.57 -6.23
CA ASP A 84 1.32 -13.29 -6.82
C ASP A 84 0.20 -12.31 -7.22
N ASP A 85 -0.93 -12.86 -7.66
CA ASP A 85 -2.08 -12.07 -8.09
C ASP A 85 -2.81 -11.38 -6.92
N LYS A 86 -2.51 -11.77 -5.67
CA LYS A 86 -3.15 -11.18 -4.50
C LYS A 86 -2.55 -9.85 -4.08
N GLY A 87 -1.24 -9.65 -4.29
CA GLY A 87 -0.55 -8.42 -3.93
C GLY A 87 -0.62 -8.09 -2.45
N SER A 88 -0.64 -9.10 -1.59
CA SER A 88 -0.73 -8.91 -0.13
C SER A 88 0.48 -8.18 0.39
N MET A 89 0.29 -7.33 1.40
CA MET A 89 1.36 -6.56 2.00
C MET A 89 1.71 -7.04 3.40
N CYS A 90 3.00 -6.99 3.71
CA CYS A 90 3.49 -7.11 5.08
C CYS A 90 3.84 -5.71 5.59
N LEU A 91 3.00 -5.17 6.46
CA LEU A 91 3.16 -3.86 7.07
C LEU A 91 2.72 -3.97 8.53
N GLY A 92 3.67 -3.71 9.46
CA GLY A 92 3.44 -3.93 10.89
C GLY A 92 2.20 -3.24 11.44
N LEU A 93 1.95 -1.98 11.02
CA LEU A 93 0.79 -1.22 11.49
C LEU A 93 -0.54 -1.90 11.16
N LEU A 94 -0.58 -2.70 10.10
CA LEU A 94 -1.81 -3.38 9.66
C LEU A 94 -2.05 -4.73 10.36
N ARG A 95 -1.15 -5.14 11.26
CA ARG A 95 -1.36 -6.36 12.03
C ARG A 95 -2.46 -6.11 13.07
N PRO A 96 -3.36 -7.09 13.32
CA PRO A 96 -4.46 -6.89 14.26
C PRO A 96 -4.02 -6.50 15.67
N ASP A 97 -2.86 -6.98 16.13
CA ASP A 97 -2.32 -6.68 17.45
C ASP A 97 -1.65 -5.30 17.52
N GLU A 98 -1.28 -4.72 16.38
CA GLU A 98 -0.62 -3.41 16.31
C GLU A 98 -1.60 -2.28 15.97
N TRP A 99 -2.67 -2.58 15.24
CA TRP A 99 -3.64 -1.58 14.83
C TRP A 99 -4.43 -1.05 16.04
N LYS A 100 -4.58 0.28 16.09
CA LYS A 100 -5.39 0.95 17.12
C LYS A 100 -6.40 1.88 16.43
N PRO A 101 -7.61 2.05 17.00
CA PRO A 101 -8.66 2.89 16.37
C PRO A 101 -8.24 4.32 15.99
N PRO A 102 -7.34 5.01 16.71
CA PRO A 102 -6.89 6.34 16.28
C PRO A 102 -6.03 6.33 15.02
N ASN A 103 -5.49 5.18 14.61
CA ASN A 103 -4.69 5.10 13.39
C ASN A 103 -5.56 5.38 12.16
N LYS A 104 -4.97 6.06 11.18
CA LYS A 104 -5.69 6.51 9.99
C LYS A 104 -5.11 5.91 8.71
N VAL A 105 -5.96 5.78 7.71
CA VAL A 105 -5.57 5.27 6.39
C VAL A 105 -4.51 6.17 5.76
N VAL A 106 -4.57 7.48 5.92
CA VAL A 106 -3.56 8.38 5.34
C VAL A 106 -2.17 8.05 5.89
N ALA A 107 -2.06 7.70 7.17
CA ALA A 107 -0.79 7.28 7.74
C ALA A 107 -0.30 5.96 7.14
N VAL A 108 -1.21 5.02 6.90
CA VAL A 108 -0.90 3.75 6.23
C VAL A 108 -0.36 4.03 4.82
N LEU A 109 -1.01 4.91 4.07
CA LEU A 109 -0.58 5.24 2.71
C LEU A 109 0.80 5.89 2.69
N ARG A 110 1.10 6.77 3.65
CA ARG A 110 2.44 7.37 3.77
C ARG A 110 3.51 6.34 4.10
N LEU A 111 3.18 5.36 4.95
CA LEU A 111 4.10 4.26 5.26
C LEU A 111 4.35 3.38 4.04
N ILE A 112 3.33 3.10 3.24
CA ILE A 112 3.49 2.32 2.01
C ILE A 112 4.38 3.07 1.02
N HIS A 113 4.16 4.37 0.85
CA HIS A 113 5.00 5.20 0.00
C HIS A 113 6.46 5.15 0.46
N ASN A 114 6.69 5.23 1.79
CA ASN A 114 8.02 5.10 2.36
C ASN A 114 8.64 3.73 2.09
N LEU A 115 7.87 2.65 2.13
CA LEU A 115 8.37 1.31 1.80
C LEU A 115 8.83 1.21 0.36
N LEU A 116 8.25 1.97 -0.56
CA LEU A 116 8.73 2.01 -1.94
C LEU A 116 10.08 2.71 -2.05
N VAL A 117 10.35 3.69 -1.19
CA VAL A 117 11.65 4.36 -1.12
C VAL A 117 12.67 3.47 -0.41
N GLU A 118 12.28 2.90 0.71
CA GLU A 118 13.16 2.12 1.57
C GLU A 118 12.47 0.84 2.01
N PRO A 119 12.63 -0.25 1.21
CA PRO A 119 12.09 -1.56 1.58
C PRO A 119 12.62 -2.05 2.92
N ASN A 120 11.81 -2.85 3.62
CA ASN A 120 12.19 -3.46 4.89
C ASN A 120 12.43 -4.95 4.70
N PRO A 121 13.67 -5.37 4.37
CA PRO A 121 13.95 -6.77 4.06
C PRO A 121 13.83 -7.70 5.27
N ASP A 122 13.92 -7.16 6.48
CA ASP A 122 13.85 -7.98 7.70
C ASP A 122 12.42 -8.40 8.06
N ASP A 123 11.42 -7.73 7.50
CA ASP A 123 10.01 -8.07 7.69
C ASP A 123 9.37 -8.38 6.33
N SER A 124 9.96 -9.34 5.63
CA SER A 124 9.60 -9.62 4.24
C SER A 124 8.50 -10.66 4.11
N ILE A 125 7.73 -10.55 3.02
CA ILE A 125 6.79 -11.57 2.57
C ILE A 125 7.37 -12.37 1.39
N GLU A 126 8.41 -11.83 0.74
CA GLU A 126 9.13 -12.48 -0.36
C GLU A 126 10.61 -12.63 0.02
N PRO A 127 11.01 -13.74 0.67
CA PRO A 127 12.37 -13.90 1.19
C PRO A 127 13.46 -13.82 0.12
N SER A 128 13.22 -14.35 -1.07
CA SER A 128 14.21 -14.32 -2.16
C SER A 128 14.48 -12.89 -2.61
N ILE A 129 13.44 -12.06 -2.70
CA ILE A 129 13.57 -10.64 -3.07
C ILE A 129 14.29 -9.89 -1.95
N ALA A 130 13.95 -10.19 -0.69
CA ALA A 130 14.61 -9.59 0.47
C ALA A 130 16.11 -9.89 0.48
N ASN A 131 16.48 -11.13 0.21
CA ASN A 131 17.90 -11.53 0.14
C ASN A 131 18.62 -10.81 -0.98
N GLU A 132 18.02 -10.71 -2.16
CA GLU A 132 18.60 -9.97 -3.28
C GLU A 132 18.78 -8.49 -2.94
N TYR A 133 17.82 -7.90 -2.26
CA TYR A 133 17.91 -6.50 -1.81
C TYR A 133 19.09 -6.28 -0.89
N LYS A 134 19.36 -7.23 0.03
CA LYS A 134 20.48 -7.16 0.98
C LYS A 134 21.82 -7.45 0.32
N GLU A 135 21.89 -8.48 -0.52
CA GLU A 135 23.14 -9.04 -1.00
C GLU A 135 23.54 -8.59 -2.40
N ASN A 136 22.58 -8.23 -3.24
CA ASN A 136 22.84 -7.81 -4.61
C ASN A 136 21.88 -6.70 -5.03
N ARG A 137 22.08 -5.50 -4.49
CA ARG A 137 21.22 -4.35 -4.70
C ARG A 137 21.09 -3.98 -6.18
N LYS A 138 22.16 -4.11 -6.96
CA LYS A 138 22.13 -3.78 -8.39
C LYS A 138 21.16 -4.68 -9.14
N GLU A 139 21.17 -5.97 -8.85
CA GLU A 139 20.25 -6.92 -9.47
C GLU A 139 18.81 -6.68 -9.01
N PHE A 140 18.63 -6.38 -7.73
CA PHE A 140 17.32 -5.99 -7.20
C PHE A 140 16.78 -4.77 -7.94
N ASP A 141 17.58 -3.71 -8.06
CA ASP A 141 17.15 -2.48 -8.72
C ASP A 141 16.79 -2.73 -10.19
N LYS A 142 17.57 -3.55 -10.87
CA LYS A 142 17.31 -3.94 -12.26
C LYS A 142 15.96 -4.66 -12.38
N ASN A 143 15.74 -5.66 -11.54
CA ASN A 143 14.50 -6.45 -11.57
C ASN A 143 13.29 -5.61 -11.21
N ALA A 144 13.41 -4.72 -10.22
CA ALA A 144 12.32 -3.83 -9.85
C ALA A 144 11.95 -2.89 -10.99
N LYS A 145 12.94 -2.32 -11.66
CA LYS A 145 12.73 -1.44 -12.81
C LYS A 145 12.12 -2.18 -14.00
N ASP A 146 12.56 -3.42 -14.24
CA ASP A 146 11.99 -4.24 -15.31
C ASP A 146 10.51 -4.52 -15.07
N TRP A 147 10.13 -4.79 -13.82
CA TRP A 147 8.74 -5.01 -13.47
C TRP A 147 7.89 -3.74 -13.61
N VAL A 148 8.47 -2.58 -13.31
CA VAL A 148 7.77 -1.30 -13.56
C VAL A 148 7.43 -1.18 -15.04
N LYS A 149 8.39 -1.48 -15.92
CA LYS A 149 8.18 -1.41 -17.37
C LYS A 149 7.10 -2.39 -17.85
N ARG A 150 7.05 -3.58 -17.25
CA ARG A 150 6.11 -4.63 -17.65
C ARG A 150 4.70 -4.40 -17.14
N TYR A 151 4.56 -3.92 -15.90
CA TYR A 151 3.28 -3.98 -15.20
C TYR A 151 2.74 -2.63 -14.74
N ALA A 152 3.57 -1.61 -14.64
CA ALA A 152 3.20 -0.35 -13.97
C ALA A 152 3.36 0.91 -14.85
N LYS A 153 3.47 0.75 -16.12
CA LYS A 153 3.53 1.91 -17.04
C LYS A 153 2.18 2.45 -17.44
#